data_2f3695c04d468ba8f4fc9078b722c71a
#
_entry.id   2f3695c04d468ba8f4fc9078b722c71a
#
_cell.length_a   1.000
_cell.length_b   1.000
_cell.length_c   1.000
_cell.angle_alpha   90.00
_cell.angle_beta   90.00
_cell.angle_gamma   90.00
#
_symmetry.space_group_name_H-M   'P 1'
#
loop_
_entity.id
_entity.type
_entity.pdbx_description
1 polymer ?
#
loop_
_entity_poly.entity_id
_entity_poly.type
_entity_poly.pdbx_seq_one_letter_code
_entity_poly.pdbx_strand_id
1 'polypeptide(L)'
;MLLLLAFVLIVGALAALSAALVREEAPTGLARALHALDQHGSSGRELAEDADRSFADRVLEPLQQRALGLGRRLTGGDKAERIRRKLDLAGNPTGWTVDRVISTKVVCAAGFPICALAYGLVVGLGVTWLALLVILALVAGFSAPDLFLHQRAAKRADKLRRTLADAVDLLTISVEAGLGFDAAVQQVARNTDGPLAEEFSRVLREMQLGMGRSDAMRAMGERSNVDELHTFVGSMVQADAFGIPIGQVLRVQATEIRTKRRQYAEERAQQVPVKIMLPLILFILPCLFVVVMGPAVLGAIDSFGGTG
;
A
#
# COMPACT_ATOMS: atom_id res chain seq x y z
N MET A 1 -3.76 29.17 -17.30
CA MET A 1 -4.56 28.61 -16.20
C MET A 1 -5.43 27.44 -16.64
N LEU A 2 -6.24 27.56 -17.68
CA LEU A 2 -7.05 26.46 -18.27
C LEU A 2 -6.23 25.24 -18.69
N LEU A 3 -5.03 25.42 -19.24
CA LEU A 3 -4.13 24.36 -19.69
C LEU A 3 -3.50 23.58 -18.52
N LEU A 4 -3.18 24.25 -17.41
CA LEU A 4 -2.74 23.59 -16.17
C LEU A 4 -3.87 22.75 -15.57
N LEU A 5 -5.09 23.25 -15.60
CA LEU A 5 -6.27 22.53 -15.12
C LEU A 5 -6.58 21.30 -15.99
N ALA A 6 -6.43 21.41 -17.32
CA ALA A 6 -6.57 20.27 -18.23
C ALA A 6 -5.48 19.19 -17.99
N PHE A 7 -4.24 19.61 -17.71
CA PHE A 7 -3.16 18.68 -17.35
C PHE A 7 -3.44 17.93 -16.06
N VAL A 8 -3.85 18.65 -15.02
CA VAL A 8 -4.23 18.04 -13.73
C VAL A 8 -5.41 17.09 -13.90
N LEU A 9 -6.41 17.45 -14.74
CA LEU A 9 -7.54 16.58 -15.06
C LEU A 9 -7.12 15.33 -15.83
N ILE A 10 -6.24 15.42 -16.80
CA ILE A 10 -5.75 14.27 -17.59
C ILE A 10 -4.90 13.36 -16.70
N VAL A 11 -3.96 13.91 -15.91
CA VAL A 11 -3.18 13.13 -14.95
C VAL A 11 -4.07 12.54 -13.86
N GLY A 12 -5.06 13.29 -13.39
CA GLY A 12 -6.07 12.81 -12.44
C GLY A 12 -6.94 11.70 -13.03
N ALA A 13 -7.37 11.82 -14.29
CA ALA A 13 -8.15 10.80 -15.00
C ALA A 13 -7.32 9.53 -15.25
N LEU A 14 -6.02 9.66 -15.57
CA LEU A 14 -5.11 8.52 -15.71
C LEU A 14 -4.80 7.86 -14.37
N ALA A 15 -4.61 8.64 -13.32
CA ALA A 15 -4.47 8.13 -11.96
C ALA A 15 -5.77 7.46 -11.48
N ALA A 16 -6.93 8.03 -11.81
CA ALA A 16 -8.23 7.42 -11.53
C ALA A 16 -8.47 6.16 -12.36
N LEU A 17 -8.08 6.13 -13.64
CA LEU A 17 -8.14 4.96 -14.51
C LEU A 17 -7.19 3.85 -14.03
N SER A 18 -5.96 4.19 -13.64
CA SER A 18 -5.04 3.24 -13.03
C SER A 18 -5.55 2.72 -11.68
N ALA A 19 -6.19 3.58 -10.88
CA ALA A 19 -6.82 3.20 -9.63
C ALA A 19 -8.12 2.39 -9.85
N ALA A 20 -8.86 2.64 -10.91
CA ALA A 20 -10.05 1.86 -11.30
C ALA A 20 -9.67 0.48 -11.83
N LEU A 21 -8.61 0.37 -12.64
CA LEU A 21 -8.03 -0.91 -13.07
C LEU A 21 -7.49 -1.74 -11.88
N VAL A 22 -7.09 -1.05 -10.81
CA VAL A 22 -6.68 -1.63 -9.54
C VAL A 22 -7.88 -2.01 -8.67
N ARG A 23 -9.02 -1.34 -8.86
CA ARG A 23 -10.24 -1.44 -8.03
C ARG A 23 -11.25 -2.47 -8.53
N GLU A 24 -10.90 -3.36 -9.44
CA GLU A 24 -11.79 -4.44 -9.83
C GLU A 24 -12.22 -5.23 -8.59
N GLU A 25 -13.48 -5.07 -8.26
CA GLU A 25 -14.17 -5.62 -7.10
C GLU A 25 -13.94 -7.13 -7.04
N ALA A 26 -13.48 -7.60 -5.88
CA ALA A 26 -13.51 -9.01 -5.59
C ALA A 26 -14.97 -9.49 -5.75
N PRO A 27 -15.25 -10.49 -6.60
CA PRO A 27 -16.59 -11.02 -6.74
C PRO A 27 -17.07 -11.44 -5.35
N THR A 28 -18.19 -10.88 -4.91
CA THR A 28 -18.86 -11.24 -3.66
C THR A 28 -18.98 -12.76 -3.61
N GLY A 29 -18.83 -13.35 -2.41
CA GLY A 29 -18.82 -14.83 -2.26
C GLY A 29 -20.00 -15.54 -2.94
N LEU A 30 -21.12 -14.83 -3.12
CA LEU A 30 -22.29 -15.29 -3.87
C LEU A 30 -22.00 -15.48 -5.37
N ALA A 31 -21.27 -14.55 -6.01
CA ALA A 31 -20.88 -14.67 -7.42
C ALA A 31 -19.92 -15.85 -7.66
N ARG A 32 -19.03 -16.13 -6.70
CA ARG A 32 -18.12 -17.29 -6.78
C ARG A 32 -18.87 -18.62 -6.60
N ALA A 33 -19.89 -18.65 -5.74
CA ALA A 33 -20.75 -19.83 -5.55
C ALA A 33 -21.63 -20.08 -6.79
N LEU A 34 -22.14 -19.05 -7.44
CA LEU A 34 -22.91 -19.15 -8.70
C LEU A 34 -22.02 -19.62 -9.86
N HIS A 35 -20.78 -19.12 -10.00
CA HIS A 35 -19.84 -19.62 -11.01
C HIS A 35 -19.44 -21.08 -10.81
N ALA A 36 -19.35 -21.56 -9.58
CA ALA A 36 -19.06 -22.96 -9.29
C ALA A 36 -20.24 -23.91 -9.65
N LEU A 37 -21.46 -23.41 -9.60
CA LEU A 37 -22.67 -24.15 -10.01
C LEU A 37 -22.89 -24.15 -11.52
N ASP A 38 -22.45 -23.11 -12.23
CA ASP A 38 -22.63 -22.92 -13.68
C ASP A 38 -21.60 -23.71 -14.53
N GLN A 39 -20.48 -24.17 -13.92
CA GLN A 39 -19.47 -24.99 -14.61
C GLN A 39 -19.95 -26.41 -15.01
N HIS A 40 -21.16 -26.81 -14.63
CA HIS A 40 -21.71 -28.12 -14.95
C HIS A 40 -22.81 -28.14 -16.05
N GLY A 41 -23.01 -27.02 -16.75
CA GLY A 41 -24.07 -26.93 -17.75
C GLY A 41 -23.76 -26.06 -18.96
N SER A 42 -23.35 -26.69 -20.04
CA SER A 42 -23.64 -26.35 -21.45
C SER A 42 -22.83 -25.29 -22.21
N SER A 43 -22.28 -25.77 -23.26
CA SER A 43 -21.63 -25.26 -24.46
C SER A 43 -22.40 -24.19 -25.31
N GLY A 44 -23.50 -23.65 -24.85
CA GLY A 44 -24.31 -22.69 -25.60
C GLY A 44 -24.26 -21.24 -25.13
N ARG A 45 -23.60 -20.98 -24.01
CA ARG A 45 -23.52 -19.65 -23.38
C ARG A 45 -22.26 -18.85 -23.69
N GLU A 46 -21.21 -19.47 -24.21
CA GLU A 46 -19.95 -18.79 -24.55
C GLU A 46 -20.10 -17.64 -25.55
N LEU A 47 -21.06 -17.75 -26.49
CA LEU A 47 -21.32 -16.69 -27.48
C LEU A 47 -22.12 -15.51 -26.91
N ALA A 48 -22.88 -15.70 -25.83
CA ALA A 48 -23.64 -14.62 -25.20
C ALA A 48 -22.79 -13.85 -24.16
N GLU A 49 -21.84 -14.51 -23.50
CA GLU A 49 -20.88 -13.88 -22.57
C GLU A 49 -19.89 -12.97 -23.28
N ASP A 50 -19.51 -13.28 -24.52
CA ASP A 50 -18.62 -12.41 -25.32
C ASP A 50 -19.30 -11.09 -25.75
N ALA A 51 -20.63 -11.03 -25.77
CA ALA A 51 -21.37 -9.81 -26.09
C ALA A 51 -21.46 -8.82 -24.93
N ASP A 52 -21.37 -9.30 -23.68
CA ASP A 52 -21.55 -8.50 -22.44
C ASP A 52 -20.23 -8.10 -21.80
N ARG A 53 -19.10 -8.52 -22.37
CA ARG A 53 -17.76 -8.08 -21.91
C ARG A 53 -17.60 -6.59 -22.16
N SER A 54 -17.32 -5.86 -21.08
CA SER A 54 -17.04 -4.42 -21.11
C SER A 54 -15.98 -4.10 -22.18
N PHE A 55 -16.12 -2.98 -22.89
CA PHE A 55 -15.18 -2.50 -23.89
C PHE A 55 -13.73 -2.44 -23.35
N ALA A 56 -13.60 -2.19 -22.05
CA ALA A 56 -12.33 -2.23 -21.32
C ALA A 56 -11.68 -3.62 -21.37
N ASP A 57 -12.41 -4.71 -21.20
CA ASP A 57 -11.87 -6.07 -21.23
C ASP A 57 -11.41 -6.48 -22.62
N ARG A 58 -12.13 -6.09 -23.67
CA ARG A 58 -11.77 -6.41 -25.07
C ARG A 58 -10.49 -5.72 -25.55
N VAL A 59 -10.17 -4.54 -25.03
CA VAL A 59 -8.98 -3.78 -25.42
C VAL A 59 -7.80 -4.04 -24.47
N LEU A 60 -8.09 -4.23 -23.16
CA LEU A 60 -7.03 -4.45 -22.17
C LEU A 60 -6.45 -5.87 -22.21
N GLU A 61 -7.24 -6.89 -22.47
CA GLU A 61 -6.80 -8.28 -22.44
C GLU A 61 -5.68 -8.57 -23.49
N PRO A 62 -5.80 -8.20 -24.78
CA PRO A 62 -4.71 -8.37 -25.74
C PRO A 62 -3.48 -7.47 -25.45
N LEU A 63 -3.71 -6.26 -24.89
CA LEU A 63 -2.63 -5.38 -24.45
C LEU A 63 -1.89 -5.98 -23.24
N GLN A 64 -2.59 -6.55 -22.27
CA GLN A 64 -2.01 -7.23 -21.12
C GLN A 64 -1.19 -8.45 -21.54
N GLN A 65 -1.66 -9.28 -22.49
CA GLN A 65 -0.92 -10.46 -22.96
C GLN A 65 0.37 -10.07 -23.69
N ARG A 66 0.35 -9.02 -24.52
CA ARG A 66 1.56 -8.48 -25.16
C ARG A 66 2.50 -7.81 -24.17
N ALA A 67 1.96 -7.09 -23.21
CA ALA A 67 2.74 -6.48 -22.13
C ALA A 67 3.40 -7.51 -21.22
N LEU A 68 2.75 -8.65 -20.95
CA LEU A 68 3.33 -9.78 -20.23
C LEU A 68 4.53 -10.40 -20.97
N GLY A 69 4.42 -10.56 -22.29
CA GLY A 69 5.52 -11.08 -23.11
C GLY A 69 6.77 -10.19 -23.10
N LEU A 70 6.57 -8.87 -23.19
CA LEU A 70 7.64 -7.87 -23.07
C LEU A 70 8.14 -7.72 -21.62
N GLY A 71 7.22 -7.68 -20.66
CA GLY A 71 7.54 -7.55 -19.24
C GLY A 71 8.39 -8.71 -18.71
N ARG A 72 8.06 -9.96 -19.08
CA ARG A 72 8.83 -11.15 -18.69
C ARG A 72 10.26 -11.16 -19.27
N ARG A 73 10.46 -10.62 -20.46
CA ARG A 73 11.81 -10.50 -21.07
C ARG A 73 12.66 -9.43 -20.39
N LEU A 74 12.05 -8.36 -19.90
CA LEU A 74 12.73 -7.25 -19.21
C LEU A 74 12.83 -7.45 -17.68
N THR A 75 12.03 -8.36 -17.12
CA THR A 75 11.97 -8.62 -15.69
C THR A 75 12.69 -9.93 -15.42
N GLY A 76 13.98 -9.87 -15.10
CA GLY A 76 14.73 -11.05 -14.64
C GLY A 76 14.12 -11.66 -13.36
N GLY A 77 14.40 -12.93 -13.05
CA GLY A 77 13.84 -13.69 -11.93
C GLY A 77 13.90 -12.98 -10.57
N ASP A 78 14.98 -12.26 -10.29
CA ASP A 78 15.18 -11.45 -9.08
C ASP A 78 14.10 -10.36 -8.86
N LYS A 79 13.56 -9.78 -9.94
CA LYS A 79 12.53 -8.74 -9.84
C LYS A 79 11.16 -9.34 -9.55
N ALA A 80 10.87 -10.54 -10.06
CA ALA A 80 9.63 -11.26 -9.78
C ALA A 80 9.52 -11.61 -8.30
N GLU A 81 10.62 -12.08 -7.68
CA GLU A 81 10.68 -12.39 -6.24
C GLU A 81 10.48 -11.14 -5.38
N ARG A 82 11.07 -10.01 -5.76
CA ARG A 82 10.85 -8.72 -5.06
C ARG A 82 9.38 -8.26 -5.15
N ILE A 83 8.73 -8.45 -6.30
CA ILE A 83 7.30 -8.12 -6.47
C ILE A 83 6.45 -9.05 -5.61
N ARG A 84 6.77 -10.35 -5.58
CA ARG A 84 6.08 -11.34 -4.74
C ARG A 84 6.17 -10.97 -3.26
N ARG A 85 7.37 -10.63 -2.78
CA ARG A 85 7.56 -10.16 -1.41
C ARG A 85 6.76 -8.89 -1.10
N LYS A 86 6.69 -7.93 -2.03
CA LYS A 86 5.86 -6.72 -1.88
C LYS A 86 4.36 -7.06 -1.82
N LEU A 87 3.91 -8.04 -2.59
CA LEU A 87 2.53 -8.53 -2.56
C LEU A 87 2.20 -9.24 -1.23
N ASP A 88 3.11 -10.08 -0.75
CA ASP A 88 2.95 -10.76 0.55
C ASP A 88 2.85 -9.74 1.69
N LEU A 89 3.72 -8.73 1.71
CA LEU A 89 3.66 -7.62 2.68
C LEU A 89 2.37 -6.78 2.55
N ALA A 90 1.82 -6.64 1.35
CA ALA A 90 0.54 -5.97 1.12
C ALA A 90 -0.67 -6.84 1.51
N GLY A 91 -0.45 -8.11 1.89
CA GLY A 91 -1.48 -9.05 2.29
C GLY A 91 -2.10 -9.83 1.14
N ASN A 92 -1.38 -9.95 0.04
CA ASN A 92 -1.79 -10.73 -1.13
C ASN A 92 -3.23 -10.39 -1.57
N PRO A 93 -3.51 -9.13 -1.92
CA PRO A 93 -4.87 -8.69 -2.21
C PRO A 93 -5.46 -9.57 -3.32
N THR A 94 -6.73 -9.96 -3.14
CA THR A 94 -7.45 -10.83 -4.09
C THR A 94 -7.38 -10.26 -5.50
N GLY A 95 -6.95 -11.09 -6.46
CA GLY A 95 -6.79 -10.69 -7.86
C GLY A 95 -5.45 -10.04 -8.23
N TRP A 96 -4.54 -9.81 -7.29
CA TRP A 96 -3.20 -9.31 -7.56
C TRP A 96 -2.21 -10.47 -7.65
N THR A 97 -1.75 -10.73 -8.86
CA THR A 97 -0.66 -11.67 -9.14
C THR A 97 0.59 -10.92 -9.57
N VAL A 98 1.76 -11.54 -9.47
CA VAL A 98 3.02 -10.97 -9.96
C VAL A 98 2.89 -10.52 -11.43
N ASP A 99 2.26 -11.36 -12.26
CA ASP A 99 2.03 -11.07 -13.68
C ASP A 99 1.14 -9.83 -13.87
N ARG A 100 0.11 -9.64 -13.04
CA ARG A 100 -0.77 -8.47 -13.09
C ARG A 100 -0.05 -7.17 -12.68
N VAL A 101 0.83 -7.23 -11.68
CA VAL A 101 1.68 -6.08 -11.30
C VAL A 101 2.62 -5.70 -12.44
N ILE A 102 3.24 -6.70 -13.09
CA ILE A 102 4.14 -6.47 -14.23
C ILE A 102 3.37 -5.86 -15.42
N SER A 103 2.20 -6.40 -15.75
CA SER A 103 1.38 -5.86 -16.84
C SER A 103 0.92 -4.43 -16.55
N THR A 104 0.47 -4.15 -15.33
CA THR A 104 0.10 -2.79 -14.91
C THR A 104 1.28 -1.82 -15.01
N LYS A 105 2.48 -2.24 -14.63
CA LYS A 105 3.71 -1.44 -14.81
C LYS A 105 3.97 -1.08 -16.27
N VAL A 106 3.86 -2.05 -17.17
CA VAL A 106 4.10 -1.83 -18.60
C VAL A 106 3.03 -0.90 -19.18
N VAL A 107 1.76 -1.12 -18.83
CA VAL A 107 0.64 -0.26 -19.28
C VAL A 107 0.80 1.17 -18.76
N CYS A 108 1.13 1.37 -17.50
CA CYS A 108 1.36 2.70 -16.94
C CYS A 108 2.62 3.36 -17.54
N ALA A 109 3.72 2.62 -17.71
CA ALA A 109 4.95 3.12 -18.30
C ALA A 109 4.79 3.52 -19.78
N ALA A 110 3.85 2.94 -20.52
CA ALA A 110 3.50 3.34 -21.88
C ALA A 110 2.44 4.46 -21.91
N GLY A 111 1.41 4.35 -21.10
CA GLY A 111 0.27 5.28 -21.09
C GLY A 111 0.64 6.70 -20.65
N PHE A 112 1.40 6.84 -19.56
CA PHE A 112 1.79 8.17 -19.06
C PHE A 112 2.62 8.99 -20.05
N PRO A 113 3.67 8.45 -20.70
CA PRO A 113 4.43 9.19 -21.73
C PRO A 113 3.58 9.56 -22.95
N ILE A 114 2.70 8.64 -23.42
CA ILE A 114 1.82 8.93 -24.57
C ILE A 114 0.90 10.12 -24.27
N CYS A 115 0.30 10.15 -23.09
CA CYS A 115 -0.55 11.26 -22.67
C CYS A 115 0.26 12.56 -22.46
N ALA A 116 1.46 12.47 -21.91
CA ALA A 116 2.37 13.60 -21.75
C ALA A 116 2.78 14.19 -23.10
N LEU A 117 3.06 13.33 -24.07
CA LEU A 117 3.39 13.72 -25.45
C LEU A 117 2.21 14.38 -26.14
N ALA A 118 1.00 13.77 -26.08
CA ALA A 118 -0.21 14.34 -26.63
C ALA A 118 -0.52 15.73 -26.04
N TYR A 119 -0.41 15.85 -24.71
CA TYR A 119 -0.59 17.12 -24.01
C TYR A 119 0.44 18.16 -24.44
N GLY A 120 1.72 17.82 -24.48
CA GLY A 120 2.80 18.74 -24.84
C GLY A 120 2.69 19.25 -26.29
N LEU A 121 2.20 18.39 -27.22
CA LEU A 121 1.93 18.79 -28.60
C LEU A 121 0.73 19.76 -28.70
N VAL A 122 -0.34 19.53 -27.93
CA VAL A 122 -1.51 20.41 -27.91
C VAL A 122 -1.17 21.78 -27.33
N VAL A 123 -0.30 21.84 -26.32
CA VAL A 123 0.13 23.09 -25.68
C VAL A 123 1.18 23.82 -26.50
N GLY A 124 1.82 23.15 -27.48
CA GLY A 124 2.87 23.75 -28.29
C GLY A 124 4.18 23.94 -27.51
N LEU A 125 4.48 23.05 -26.56
CA LEU A 125 5.72 23.13 -25.77
C LEU A 125 6.94 22.95 -26.68
N GLY A 126 8.00 23.75 -26.43
CA GLY A 126 9.29 23.56 -27.09
C GLY A 126 9.85 22.17 -26.83
N VAL A 127 10.62 21.63 -27.78
CA VAL A 127 11.14 20.26 -27.79
C VAL A 127 11.83 19.88 -26.47
N THR A 128 12.56 20.81 -25.85
CA THR A 128 13.28 20.57 -24.59
C THR A 128 12.31 20.32 -23.42
N TRP A 129 11.26 21.14 -23.30
CA TRP A 129 10.24 20.99 -22.26
C TRP A 129 9.37 19.76 -22.48
N LEU A 130 9.09 19.43 -23.73
CA LEU A 130 8.35 18.23 -24.11
C LEU A 130 9.14 16.96 -23.77
N ALA A 131 10.44 16.92 -24.05
CA ALA A 131 11.30 15.80 -23.69
C ALA A 131 11.38 15.61 -22.16
N LEU A 132 11.55 16.71 -21.41
CA LEU A 132 11.57 16.66 -19.94
C LEU A 132 10.25 16.12 -19.38
N LEU A 133 9.11 16.57 -19.89
CA LEU A 133 7.78 16.15 -19.46
C LEU A 133 7.53 14.68 -19.75
N VAL A 134 7.94 14.17 -20.91
CA VAL A 134 7.83 12.76 -21.31
C VAL A 134 8.69 11.86 -20.41
N ILE A 135 9.93 12.28 -20.11
CA ILE A 135 10.83 11.54 -19.21
C ILE A 135 10.23 11.48 -17.78
N LEU A 136 9.74 12.62 -17.28
CA LEU A 136 9.11 12.68 -15.96
C LEU A 136 7.86 11.77 -15.89
N ALA A 137 7.03 11.79 -16.94
CA ALA A 137 5.85 10.94 -17.05
C ALA A 137 6.20 9.45 -17.12
N LEU A 138 7.30 9.08 -17.80
CA LEU A 138 7.80 7.70 -17.84
C LEU A 138 8.21 7.21 -16.45
N VAL A 139 8.98 8.03 -15.72
CA VAL A 139 9.42 7.70 -14.36
C VAL A 139 8.22 7.60 -13.42
N ALA A 140 7.27 8.52 -13.50
CA ALA A 140 6.06 8.49 -12.69
C ALA A 140 5.19 7.26 -12.99
N GLY A 141 4.95 6.94 -14.26
CA GLY A 141 4.17 5.77 -14.68
C GLY A 141 4.79 4.44 -14.24
N PHE A 142 6.12 4.34 -14.33
CA PHE A 142 6.83 3.14 -13.88
C PHE A 142 6.81 2.98 -12.35
N SER A 143 6.83 4.09 -11.60
CA SER A 143 6.88 4.10 -10.13
C SER A 143 5.49 3.95 -9.49
N ALA A 144 4.43 4.33 -10.19
CA ALA A 144 3.07 4.38 -9.65
C ALA A 144 2.58 3.04 -9.03
N PRO A 145 2.72 1.86 -9.68
CA PRO A 145 2.30 0.59 -9.09
C PRO A 145 3.12 0.19 -7.87
N ASP A 146 4.41 0.51 -7.85
CA ASP A 146 5.28 0.23 -6.70
C ASP A 146 4.88 1.07 -5.49
N LEU A 147 4.58 2.36 -5.71
CA LEU A 147 4.14 3.27 -4.67
C LEU A 147 2.80 2.83 -4.08
N PHE A 148 1.88 2.36 -4.94
CA PHE A 148 0.60 1.83 -4.49
C PHE A 148 0.74 0.60 -3.60
N LEU A 149 1.56 -0.39 -4.01
CA LEU A 149 1.85 -1.57 -3.20
C LEU A 149 2.52 -1.20 -1.87
N HIS A 150 3.47 -0.25 -1.91
CA HIS A 150 4.14 0.24 -0.71
C HIS A 150 3.16 0.91 0.26
N GLN A 151 2.26 1.76 -0.24
CA GLN A 151 1.23 2.39 0.58
C GLN A 151 0.24 1.37 1.18
N ARG A 152 -0.13 0.34 0.42
CA ARG A 152 -0.98 -0.75 0.94
C ARG A 152 -0.26 -1.56 2.03
N ALA A 153 1.00 -1.92 1.81
CA ALA A 153 1.82 -2.60 2.80
C ALA A 153 1.97 -1.75 4.09
N ALA A 154 2.23 -0.46 3.95
CA ALA A 154 2.32 0.47 5.08
C ALA A 154 1.00 0.58 5.86
N LYS A 155 -0.14 0.68 5.16
CA LYS A 155 -1.47 0.70 5.79
C LYS A 155 -1.80 -0.62 6.51
N ARG A 156 -1.41 -1.77 5.91
CA ARG A 156 -1.58 -3.09 6.53
C ARG A 156 -0.71 -3.21 7.79
N ALA A 157 0.54 -2.78 7.71
CA ALA A 157 1.46 -2.76 8.85
C ALA A 157 0.96 -1.89 10.00
N ASP A 158 0.44 -0.69 9.70
CA ASP A 158 -0.13 0.19 10.73
C ASP A 158 -1.38 -0.44 11.41
N LYS A 159 -2.24 -1.12 10.64
CA LYS A 159 -3.35 -1.89 11.20
C LYS A 159 -2.88 -3.05 12.08
N LEU A 160 -1.91 -3.85 11.60
CA LEU A 160 -1.31 -4.94 12.38
C LEU A 160 -0.74 -4.44 13.71
N ARG A 161 0.03 -3.35 13.67
CA ARG A 161 0.63 -2.76 14.87
C ARG A 161 -0.40 -2.30 15.90
N ARG A 162 -1.52 -1.70 15.43
CA ARG A 162 -2.59 -1.24 16.31
C ARG A 162 -3.34 -2.39 16.97
N THR A 163 -3.65 -3.44 16.21
CA THR A 163 -4.42 -4.58 16.71
C THR A 163 -3.57 -5.56 17.51
N LEU A 164 -2.24 -5.54 17.36
CA LEU A 164 -1.34 -6.47 18.03
C LEU A 164 -1.40 -6.35 19.56
N ALA A 165 -1.46 -5.11 20.10
CA ALA A 165 -1.55 -4.90 21.52
C ALA A 165 -2.80 -5.56 22.12
N ASP A 166 -3.94 -5.28 21.50
CA ASP A 166 -5.25 -5.78 21.98
C ASP A 166 -5.33 -7.32 21.85
N ALA A 167 -4.73 -7.87 20.77
CA ALA A 167 -4.66 -9.31 20.55
C ALA A 167 -3.74 -10.04 21.55
N VAL A 168 -2.58 -9.47 21.87
CA VAL A 168 -1.66 -10.04 22.88
C VAL A 168 -2.29 -9.98 24.27
N ASP A 169 -3.05 -8.93 24.58
CA ASP A 169 -3.82 -8.83 25.83
C ASP A 169 -4.88 -9.94 25.92
N LEU A 170 -5.65 -10.16 24.84
CA LEU A 170 -6.62 -11.25 24.77
C LEU A 170 -5.97 -12.64 24.88
N LEU A 171 -4.82 -12.84 24.21
CA LEU A 171 -4.04 -14.07 24.34
C LEU A 171 -3.61 -14.30 25.81
N THR A 172 -3.09 -13.25 26.45
CA THR A 172 -2.64 -13.32 27.84
C THR A 172 -3.78 -13.74 28.77
N ILE A 173 -4.92 -13.07 28.67
CA ILE A 173 -6.12 -13.38 29.47
C ILE A 173 -6.60 -14.81 29.20
N SER A 174 -6.63 -15.23 27.93
CA SER A 174 -7.10 -16.55 27.55
C SER A 174 -6.20 -17.67 28.09
N VAL A 175 -4.88 -17.48 28.04
CA VAL A 175 -3.90 -18.44 28.57
C VAL A 175 -3.91 -18.45 30.10
N GLU A 176 -4.06 -17.30 30.76
CA GLU A 176 -4.21 -17.19 32.22
C GLU A 176 -5.53 -17.82 32.72
N ALA A 177 -6.58 -17.78 31.91
CA ALA A 177 -7.83 -18.51 32.18
C ALA A 177 -7.73 -20.02 31.99
N GLY A 178 -6.55 -20.54 31.58
CA GLY A 178 -6.27 -21.96 31.44
C GLY A 178 -6.46 -22.54 30.05
N LEU A 179 -6.69 -21.71 29.04
CA LEU A 179 -6.69 -22.17 27.65
C LEU A 179 -5.27 -22.51 27.18
N GLY A 180 -5.12 -23.60 26.46
CA GLY A 180 -3.87 -23.89 25.74
C GLY A 180 -3.61 -22.79 24.68
N PHE A 181 -2.33 -22.58 24.36
CA PHE A 181 -1.91 -21.52 23.42
C PHE A 181 -2.67 -21.56 22.09
N ASP A 182 -2.83 -22.74 21.50
CA ASP A 182 -3.52 -22.88 20.20
C ASP A 182 -5.00 -22.52 20.28
N ALA A 183 -5.67 -22.87 21.39
CA ALA A 183 -7.04 -22.47 21.66
C ALA A 183 -7.17 -20.99 21.92
N ALA A 184 -6.19 -20.38 22.60
CA ALA A 184 -6.13 -18.92 22.81
C ALA A 184 -5.95 -18.18 21.48
N VAL A 185 -5.04 -18.62 20.60
CA VAL A 185 -4.86 -18.06 19.25
C VAL A 185 -6.15 -18.19 18.44
N GLN A 186 -6.85 -19.32 18.52
CA GLN A 186 -8.13 -19.50 17.84
C GLN A 186 -9.20 -18.56 18.38
N GLN A 187 -9.25 -18.34 19.68
CA GLN A 187 -10.18 -17.41 20.33
C GLN A 187 -9.92 -15.98 19.85
N VAL A 188 -8.66 -15.55 19.79
CA VAL A 188 -8.28 -14.21 19.31
C VAL A 188 -8.60 -14.07 17.82
N ALA A 189 -8.29 -15.07 16.99
CA ALA A 189 -8.57 -15.04 15.57
C ALA A 189 -10.07 -14.92 15.24
N ARG A 190 -10.96 -15.44 16.12
CA ARG A 190 -12.42 -15.34 15.97
C ARG A 190 -13.00 -14.02 16.49
N ASN A 191 -12.38 -13.42 17.52
CA ASN A 191 -12.90 -12.23 18.20
C ASN A 191 -12.20 -10.93 17.75
N THR A 192 -11.25 -11.03 16.81
CA THR A 192 -10.53 -9.86 16.28
C THR A 192 -10.74 -9.79 14.78
N ASP A 193 -10.91 -8.58 14.25
CA ASP A 193 -11.03 -8.35 12.82
C ASP A 193 -9.73 -7.79 12.25
N GLY A 194 -9.51 -8.05 10.96
CA GLY A 194 -8.45 -7.43 10.19
C GLY A 194 -7.20 -8.31 9.98
N PRO A 195 -6.09 -7.69 9.56
CA PRO A 195 -4.94 -8.44 9.05
C PRO A 195 -4.29 -9.38 10.07
N LEU A 196 -4.36 -9.06 11.37
CA LEU A 196 -3.79 -9.92 12.42
C LEU A 196 -4.62 -11.19 12.63
N ALA A 197 -5.95 -11.06 12.63
CA ALA A 197 -6.85 -12.21 12.71
C ALA A 197 -6.70 -13.16 11.50
N GLU A 198 -6.48 -12.58 10.30
CA GLU A 198 -6.16 -13.35 9.09
C GLU A 198 -4.86 -14.15 9.25
N GLU A 199 -3.80 -13.51 9.78
CA GLU A 199 -2.50 -14.17 10.02
C GLU A 199 -2.59 -15.27 11.09
N PHE A 200 -3.28 -15.01 12.21
CA PHE A 200 -3.51 -16.05 13.22
C PHE A 200 -4.34 -17.22 12.68
N SER A 201 -5.39 -16.92 11.90
CA SER A 201 -6.19 -17.97 11.24
C SER A 201 -5.33 -18.77 10.24
N ARG A 202 -4.36 -18.13 9.60
CA ARG A 202 -3.43 -18.80 8.69
C ARG A 202 -2.45 -19.70 9.45
N VAL A 203 -1.87 -19.22 10.55
CA VAL A 203 -1.02 -20.04 11.44
C VAL A 203 -1.75 -21.29 11.89
N LEU A 204 -3.00 -21.17 12.34
CA LEU A 204 -3.81 -22.31 12.75
C LEU A 204 -4.03 -23.31 11.61
N ARG A 205 -4.32 -22.84 10.40
CA ARG A 205 -4.45 -23.71 9.22
C ARG A 205 -3.12 -24.40 8.85
N GLU A 206 -2.01 -23.69 8.90
CA GLU A 206 -0.67 -24.25 8.64
C GLU A 206 -0.33 -25.34 9.66
N MET A 207 -0.67 -25.14 10.94
CA MET A 207 -0.53 -26.17 11.99
C MET A 207 -1.47 -27.38 11.76
N GLN A 208 -2.72 -27.16 11.32
CA GLN A 208 -3.65 -28.23 10.98
C GLN A 208 -3.16 -29.07 9.79
N LEU A 209 -2.40 -28.46 8.88
CA LEU A 209 -1.76 -29.15 7.75
C LEU A 209 -0.45 -29.87 8.13
N GLY A 210 -0.09 -29.89 9.44
CA GLY A 210 1.07 -30.60 9.96
C GLY A 210 2.35 -29.77 10.12
N MET A 211 2.30 -28.45 9.89
CA MET A 211 3.44 -27.57 10.19
C MET A 211 3.63 -27.45 11.70
N GLY A 212 4.88 -27.49 12.16
CA GLY A 212 5.20 -27.26 13.57
C GLY A 212 4.78 -25.85 14.02
N ARG A 213 4.36 -25.70 15.30
CA ARG A 213 3.92 -24.42 15.87
C ARG A 213 4.97 -23.33 15.66
N SER A 214 6.21 -23.62 16.04
CA SER A 214 7.33 -22.68 15.92
C SER A 214 7.58 -22.24 14.47
N ASP A 215 7.43 -23.15 13.51
CA ASP A 215 7.64 -22.86 12.09
C ASP A 215 6.48 -22.03 11.50
N ALA A 216 5.25 -22.35 11.88
CA ALA A 216 4.07 -21.57 11.48
C ALA A 216 4.14 -20.13 12.03
N MET A 217 4.59 -19.97 13.27
CA MET A 217 4.82 -18.66 13.88
C MET A 217 5.94 -17.88 13.18
N ARG A 218 7.09 -18.52 12.87
CA ARG A 218 8.16 -17.88 12.09
C ARG A 218 7.69 -17.42 10.74
N ALA A 219 6.95 -18.27 10.01
CA ALA A 219 6.38 -17.93 8.72
C ALA A 219 5.44 -16.73 8.81
N MET A 220 4.64 -16.59 9.87
CA MET A 220 3.83 -15.40 10.13
C MET A 220 4.72 -14.14 10.31
N GLY A 221 5.79 -14.23 11.06
CA GLY A 221 6.76 -13.13 11.22
C GLY A 221 7.34 -12.71 9.87
N GLU A 222 7.85 -13.65 9.08
CA GLU A 222 8.49 -13.39 7.78
C GLU A 222 7.55 -12.73 6.75
N ARG A 223 6.24 -12.99 6.85
CA ARG A 223 5.21 -12.35 6.01
C ARG A 223 4.86 -10.92 6.41
N SER A 224 5.37 -10.45 7.54
CA SER A 224 5.10 -9.11 8.06
C SER A 224 6.34 -8.23 7.97
N ASN A 225 6.13 -6.92 7.95
CA ASN A 225 7.16 -5.90 8.09
C ASN A 225 6.98 -5.09 9.40
N VAL A 226 6.35 -5.69 10.40
CA VAL A 226 6.09 -5.06 11.70
C VAL A 226 7.07 -5.61 12.73
N ASP A 227 7.98 -4.77 13.21
CA ASP A 227 9.05 -5.15 14.12
C ASP A 227 8.52 -5.73 15.45
N GLU A 228 7.41 -5.18 15.95
CA GLU A 228 6.76 -5.66 17.16
C GLU A 228 6.23 -7.09 16.99
N LEU A 229 5.70 -7.42 15.79
CA LEU A 229 5.24 -8.77 15.49
C LEU A 229 6.42 -9.74 15.39
N HIS A 230 7.53 -9.32 14.78
CA HIS A 230 8.77 -10.12 14.75
C HIS A 230 9.30 -10.41 16.16
N THR A 231 9.32 -9.39 17.02
CA THR A 231 9.75 -9.54 18.42
C THR A 231 8.84 -10.50 19.17
N PHE A 232 7.53 -10.34 19.04
CA PHE A 232 6.53 -11.22 19.63
C PHE A 232 6.71 -12.68 19.17
N VAL A 233 6.79 -12.91 17.86
CA VAL A 233 7.02 -14.24 17.28
C VAL A 233 8.32 -14.86 17.79
N GLY A 234 9.40 -14.09 17.76
CA GLY A 234 10.72 -14.54 18.27
C GLY A 234 10.65 -14.99 19.73
N SER A 235 9.98 -14.21 20.57
CA SER A 235 9.80 -14.54 21.98
C SER A 235 8.96 -15.79 22.19
N MET A 236 7.91 -15.99 21.39
CA MET A 236 7.06 -17.19 21.45
C MET A 236 7.81 -18.44 21.00
N VAL A 237 8.58 -18.35 19.91
CA VAL A 237 9.40 -19.45 19.39
C VAL A 237 10.48 -19.83 20.41
N GLN A 238 11.12 -18.85 21.05
CA GLN A 238 12.11 -19.11 22.11
C GLN A 238 11.47 -19.75 23.33
N ALA A 239 10.31 -19.26 23.75
CA ALA A 239 9.59 -19.85 24.88
C ALA A 239 9.23 -21.32 24.63
N ASP A 240 8.77 -21.64 23.43
CA ASP A 240 8.46 -23.01 23.02
C ASP A 240 9.72 -23.91 23.01
N ALA A 241 10.83 -23.41 22.48
CA ALA A 241 12.11 -24.13 22.41
C ALA A 241 12.73 -24.43 23.78
N PHE A 242 12.59 -23.50 24.73
CA PHE A 242 13.17 -23.63 26.07
C PHE A 242 12.19 -24.14 27.12
N GLY A 243 10.94 -24.45 26.75
CA GLY A 243 9.92 -24.90 27.70
C GLY A 243 9.49 -23.85 28.72
N ILE A 244 9.67 -22.57 28.41
CA ILE A 244 9.27 -21.46 29.28
C ILE A 244 7.74 -21.34 29.25
N PRO A 245 7.07 -21.13 30.42
CA PRO A 245 5.64 -20.93 30.45
C PRO A 245 5.19 -19.77 29.56
N ILE A 246 4.40 -20.07 28.52
CA ILE A 246 3.96 -19.07 27.52
C ILE A 246 3.22 -17.88 28.16
N GLY A 247 2.41 -18.13 29.20
CA GLY A 247 1.71 -17.05 29.91
C GLY A 247 2.63 -15.99 30.51
N GLN A 248 3.81 -16.40 31.01
CA GLN A 248 4.79 -15.45 31.52
C GLN A 248 5.37 -14.57 30.42
N VAL A 249 5.69 -15.18 29.28
CA VAL A 249 6.26 -14.46 28.12
C VAL A 249 5.21 -13.51 27.51
N LEU A 250 3.95 -13.94 27.41
CA LEU A 250 2.85 -13.12 26.93
C LEU A 250 2.65 -11.86 27.79
N ARG A 251 2.74 -11.98 29.12
CA ARG A 251 2.60 -10.84 30.05
C ARG A 251 3.71 -9.81 29.84
N VAL A 252 4.96 -10.27 29.65
CA VAL A 252 6.10 -9.39 29.36
C VAL A 252 5.89 -8.69 28.01
N GLN A 253 5.53 -9.44 26.98
CA GLN A 253 5.28 -8.91 25.65
C GLN A 253 4.10 -7.93 25.60
N ALA A 254 3.00 -8.19 26.31
CA ALA A 254 1.89 -7.27 26.45
C ALA A 254 2.34 -5.90 26.98
N THR A 255 3.16 -5.92 28.05
CA THR A 255 3.70 -4.69 28.65
C THR A 255 4.62 -3.94 27.70
N GLU A 256 5.49 -4.65 26.99
CA GLU A 256 6.41 -4.06 26.03
C GLU A 256 5.66 -3.42 24.84
N ILE A 257 4.68 -4.11 24.26
CA ILE A 257 3.88 -3.62 23.14
C ILE A 257 3.06 -2.38 23.54
N ARG A 258 2.48 -2.37 24.73
CA ARG A 258 1.78 -1.18 25.26
C ARG A 258 2.72 0.01 25.43
N THR A 259 3.94 -0.22 25.94
CA THR A 259 4.96 0.82 26.05
C THR A 259 5.36 1.38 24.71
N LYS A 260 5.63 0.52 23.72
CA LYS A 260 5.92 0.94 22.34
C LYS A 260 4.75 1.72 21.72
N ARG A 261 3.51 1.27 21.91
CA ARG A 261 2.31 1.98 21.42
C ARG A 261 2.24 3.41 21.97
N ARG A 262 2.54 3.59 23.26
CA ARG A 262 2.61 4.91 23.90
C ARG A 262 3.73 5.76 23.30
N GLN A 263 4.93 5.21 23.14
CA GLN A 263 6.07 5.90 22.53
C GLN A 263 5.75 6.39 21.11
N TYR A 264 5.13 5.57 20.26
CA TYR A 264 4.69 5.99 18.92
C TYR A 264 3.67 7.12 18.95
N ALA A 265 2.75 7.12 19.92
CA ALA A 265 1.80 8.21 20.08
C ALA A 265 2.51 9.51 20.48
N GLU A 266 3.47 9.43 21.39
CA GLU A 266 4.29 10.56 21.85
C GLU A 266 5.16 11.12 20.70
N GLU A 267 5.82 10.25 19.92
CA GLU A 267 6.60 10.65 18.74
C GLU A 267 5.74 11.38 17.71
N ARG A 268 4.55 10.88 17.41
CA ARG A 268 3.61 11.54 16.50
C ARG A 268 3.16 12.90 17.04
N ALA A 269 2.90 13.01 18.34
CA ALA A 269 2.54 14.27 18.97
C ALA A 269 3.67 15.30 18.89
N GLN A 270 4.94 14.89 19.06
CA GLN A 270 6.11 15.77 18.95
C GLN A 270 6.36 16.27 17.53
N GLN A 271 5.87 15.59 16.49
CA GLN A 271 5.96 16.05 15.10
C GLN A 271 4.96 17.17 14.78
N VAL A 272 3.91 17.35 15.56
CA VAL A 272 2.86 18.35 15.30
C VAL A 272 3.41 19.79 15.34
N PRO A 273 4.16 20.21 16.38
CA PRO A 273 4.74 21.54 16.41
C PRO A 273 5.63 21.86 15.21
N VAL A 274 6.46 20.89 14.81
CA VAL A 274 7.37 21.05 13.65
C VAL A 274 6.59 21.23 12.35
N LYS A 275 5.50 20.46 12.16
CA LYS A 275 4.63 20.60 10.98
C LYS A 275 3.88 21.93 10.93
N ILE A 276 3.54 22.51 12.08
CA ILE A 276 2.89 23.82 12.17
C ILE A 276 3.91 24.94 11.93
N MET A 277 5.16 24.77 12.35
CA MET A 277 6.21 25.78 12.20
C MET A 277 6.54 26.06 10.73
N LEU A 278 6.49 25.06 9.85
CA LEU A 278 6.84 25.20 8.44
C LEU A 278 5.92 26.17 7.68
N PRO A 279 4.58 26.05 7.69
CA PRO A 279 3.69 27.04 7.10
C PRO A 279 3.76 28.38 7.82
N LEU A 280 3.96 28.41 9.14
CA LEU A 280 4.10 29.64 9.90
C LEU A 280 5.30 30.46 9.40
N ILE A 281 6.47 29.85 9.26
CA ILE A 281 7.67 30.51 8.72
C ILE A 281 7.42 30.94 7.26
N LEU A 282 6.83 30.08 6.44
CA LEU A 282 6.63 30.36 5.01
C LEU A 282 5.70 31.55 4.76
N PHE A 283 4.69 31.77 5.62
CA PHE A 283 3.72 32.87 5.47
C PHE A 283 4.07 34.10 6.29
N ILE A 284 4.56 33.93 7.53
CA ILE A 284 4.86 35.08 8.39
C ILE A 284 6.14 35.80 7.97
N LEU A 285 7.19 35.03 7.56
CA LEU A 285 8.46 35.65 7.20
C LEU A 285 8.34 36.59 5.98
N PRO A 286 7.68 36.24 4.85
CA PRO A 286 7.47 37.18 3.76
C PRO A 286 6.62 38.41 4.16
N CYS A 287 5.57 38.20 4.97
CA CYS A 287 4.71 39.27 5.45
C CYS A 287 5.50 40.26 6.30
N LEU A 288 6.29 39.75 7.24
CA LEU A 288 7.15 40.58 8.08
C LEU A 288 8.20 41.37 7.26
N PHE A 289 8.75 40.71 6.22
CA PHE A 289 9.69 41.32 5.30
C PHE A 289 9.07 42.52 4.55
N VAL A 290 7.83 42.34 4.06
CA VAL A 290 7.08 43.42 3.37
C VAL A 290 6.77 44.57 4.33
N VAL A 291 6.35 44.28 5.55
CA VAL A 291 5.99 45.33 6.54
C VAL A 291 7.21 46.10 7.00
N VAL A 292 8.34 45.43 7.23
CA VAL A 292 9.58 46.10 7.73
C VAL A 292 10.35 46.80 6.61
N MET A 293 10.49 46.17 5.45
CA MET A 293 11.24 46.71 4.33
C MET A 293 10.43 47.67 3.46
N GLY A 294 9.09 47.58 3.46
CA GLY A 294 8.21 48.40 2.65
C GLY A 294 8.46 49.90 2.82
N PRO A 295 8.45 50.45 4.05
CA PRO A 295 8.73 51.87 4.27
C PRO A 295 10.13 52.30 3.83
N ALA A 296 11.13 51.43 4.04
CA ALA A 296 12.51 51.71 3.64
C ALA A 296 12.67 51.74 2.11
N VAL A 297 12.03 50.87 1.39
CA VAL A 297 12.03 50.84 -0.08
C VAL A 297 11.28 52.03 -0.65
N LEU A 298 10.13 52.38 -0.10
CA LEU A 298 9.38 53.58 -0.53
C LEU A 298 10.17 54.87 -0.28
N GLY A 299 10.79 55.01 0.89
CA GLY A 299 11.65 56.18 1.19
C GLY A 299 12.89 56.24 0.30
N ALA A 300 13.46 55.11 -0.09
CA ALA A 300 14.57 55.09 -1.06
C ALA A 300 14.11 55.52 -2.47
N ILE A 301 12.96 55.02 -2.92
CA ILE A 301 12.38 55.39 -4.23
C ILE A 301 12.09 56.91 -4.28
N ASP A 302 11.50 57.48 -3.23
CA ASP A 302 11.21 58.91 -3.14
C ASP A 302 12.51 59.75 -3.13
N SER A 303 13.56 59.25 -2.47
CA SER A 303 14.87 59.96 -2.43
C SER A 303 15.59 59.92 -3.77
N PHE A 304 15.47 58.87 -4.57
CA PHE A 304 16.09 58.75 -5.89
C PHE A 304 15.19 59.22 -7.04
N GLY A 305 13.88 59.27 -6.87
CA GLY A 305 12.91 59.71 -7.88
C GLY A 305 12.63 61.23 -7.85
N GLY A 306 13.04 61.95 -6.81
CA GLY A 306 12.79 63.40 -6.62
C GLY A 306 13.79 64.32 -7.24
N THR A 307 14.68 63.91 -8.15
CA THR A 307 15.63 64.77 -8.91
C THR A 307 15.30 64.73 -10.42
N GLY A 308 14.10 65.17 -10.78
CA GLY A 308 13.70 65.36 -12.17
C GLY A 308 12.69 66.49 -12.27
#